data_3c11e642f23d0882e0334f685623020a
#
_entry.id   3c11e642f23d0882e0334f685623020a
#
_cell.length_a   1.000
_cell.length_b   1.000
_cell.length_c   1.000
_cell.angle_alpha   90.00
_cell.angle_beta   90.00
_cell.angle_gamma   90.00
#
_symmetry.space_group_name_H-M   'P 1'
#
loop_
_entity.id
_entity.type
_entity.pdbx_description
1 polymer ?
#
loop_
_entity_poly.entity_id
_entity_poly.type
_entity_poly.pdbx_seq_one_letter_code
_entity_poly.pdbx_strand_id
1 'polypeptide(L)'
;MKTVTLDVRTPGAAMQEFARVWKSGKADKSARISFASPELLWRVLTAKRLDLLKALSGAGPVSIREAARRAGRDVKAVHGEVTALLSAGVIDRTDDGRIVFPYQAVRVEFVLAVA
;
A
#
# COMPACT_ATOMS: atom_id res chain seq x y z
N MET A 1 -4.26 16.52 -1.52
CA MET A 1 -4.39 15.21 -0.82
C MET A 1 -3.35 14.25 -1.36
N LYS A 2 -2.58 13.65 -0.48
CA LYS A 2 -1.53 12.70 -0.88
C LYS A 2 -2.14 11.32 -1.06
N THR A 3 -2.09 10.78 -2.27
CA THR A 3 -2.74 9.53 -2.63
C THR A 3 -1.71 8.50 -3.08
N VAL A 4 -1.88 7.25 -2.63
CA VAL A 4 -1.12 6.11 -3.16
C VAL A 4 -2.03 5.29 -4.06
N THR A 5 -1.53 4.86 -5.21
CA THR A 5 -2.25 3.99 -6.14
C THR A 5 -1.71 2.57 -6.01
N LEU A 6 -2.61 1.63 -5.72
CA LEU A 6 -2.30 0.19 -5.73
C LEU A 6 -2.83 -0.35 -7.05
N ASP A 7 -1.94 -0.90 -7.86
CA ASP A 7 -2.31 -1.40 -9.18
C ASP A 7 -1.74 -2.80 -9.44
N VAL A 8 -2.08 -3.35 -10.57
CA VAL A 8 -1.60 -4.66 -11.01
C VAL A 8 -0.79 -4.46 -12.28
N ARG A 9 0.46 -4.94 -12.26
CA ARG A 9 1.34 -4.85 -13.41
C ARG A 9 2.07 -6.17 -13.57
N THR A 10 1.92 -6.77 -14.76
CA THR A 10 2.74 -7.92 -15.12
C THR A 10 4.18 -7.45 -15.35
N PRO A 11 5.17 -8.34 -15.25
CA PRO A 11 6.56 -7.96 -15.54
C PRO A 11 6.75 -7.34 -16.92
N GLY A 12 6.05 -7.86 -17.94
CA GLY A 12 6.12 -7.29 -19.28
C GLY A 12 5.55 -5.88 -19.36
N ALA A 13 4.42 -5.63 -18.71
CA ALA A 13 3.81 -4.30 -18.66
C ALA A 13 4.71 -3.30 -17.90
N ALA A 14 5.35 -3.74 -16.83
CA ALA A 14 6.28 -2.90 -16.08
C ALA A 14 7.48 -2.50 -16.93
N MET A 15 8.02 -3.40 -17.73
CA MET A 15 9.12 -3.09 -18.64
C MET A 15 8.70 -2.10 -19.73
N GLN A 16 7.51 -2.27 -20.29
CA GLN A 16 6.98 -1.34 -21.28
C GLN A 16 6.81 0.07 -20.69
N GLU A 17 6.31 0.16 -19.48
CA GLU A 17 6.15 1.43 -18.79
C GLU A 17 7.50 2.11 -18.55
N PHE A 18 8.50 1.36 -18.13
CA PHE A 18 9.85 1.86 -17.94
C PHE A 18 10.42 2.41 -19.26
N ALA A 19 10.28 1.67 -20.36
CA ALA A 19 10.76 2.09 -21.65
C ALA A 19 10.06 3.38 -22.14
N ARG A 20 8.75 3.48 -21.89
CA ARG A 20 7.98 4.66 -22.24
C ARG A 20 8.46 5.88 -21.47
N VAL A 21 8.67 5.76 -20.18
CA VAL A 21 9.16 6.84 -19.32
C VAL A 21 10.56 7.28 -19.78
N TRP A 22 11.43 6.33 -20.06
CA TRP A 22 12.78 6.60 -20.55
C TRP A 22 12.75 7.42 -21.84
N LYS A 23 11.89 7.03 -22.81
CA LYS A 23 11.75 7.72 -24.08
C LYS A 23 11.19 9.14 -23.93
N SER A 24 10.18 9.31 -23.08
CA SER A 24 9.49 10.60 -22.93
C SER A 24 10.25 11.58 -22.05
N GLY A 25 11.18 11.10 -21.24
CA GLY A 25 11.86 11.90 -20.23
C GLY A 25 10.96 12.37 -19.11
N LYS A 26 9.76 11.79 -18.99
CA LYS A 26 8.78 12.13 -17.96
C LYS A 26 8.61 10.96 -17.01
N ALA A 27 8.93 11.17 -15.74
CA ALA A 27 8.65 10.20 -14.70
C ALA A 27 7.27 10.49 -14.10
N ASP A 28 6.50 9.43 -13.86
CA ASP A 28 5.26 9.53 -13.09
C ASP A 28 5.64 9.78 -11.63
N LYS A 29 5.25 10.94 -11.11
CA LYS A 29 5.57 11.33 -9.74
C LYS A 29 4.56 10.82 -8.72
N SER A 30 3.49 10.16 -9.16
CA SER A 30 2.49 9.60 -8.26
C SER A 30 3.06 8.40 -7.51
N ALA A 31 2.73 8.28 -6.22
CA ALA A 31 3.10 7.11 -5.45
C ALA A 31 2.31 5.91 -5.95
N ARG A 32 3.03 4.83 -6.28
CA ARG A 32 2.42 3.58 -6.77
C ARG A 32 3.03 2.39 -6.09
N ILE A 33 2.18 1.41 -5.81
CA ILE A 33 2.58 0.10 -5.32
C ILE A 33 1.94 -0.90 -6.26
N SER A 34 2.77 -1.69 -6.97
CA SER A 34 2.30 -2.60 -8.00
C SER A 34 2.37 -4.04 -7.54
N PHE A 35 1.32 -4.80 -7.84
CA PHE A 35 1.23 -6.22 -7.55
C PHE A 35 1.30 -7.01 -8.86
N ALA A 36 1.85 -8.21 -8.81
CA ALA A 36 2.01 -9.03 -10.02
C ALA A 36 0.69 -9.58 -10.55
N SER A 37 -0.35 -9.66 -9.71
CA SER A 37 -1.66 -10.16 -10.11
C SER A 37 -2.75 -9.55 -9.24
N PRO A 38 -4.02 -9.53 -9.73
CA PRO A 38 -5.15 -9.10 -8.90
C PRO A 38 -5.32 -9.96 -7.65
N GLU A 39 -5.03 -11.24 -7.73
CA GLU A 39 -5.13 -12.18 -6.60
C GLU A 39 -4.18 -11.78 -5.49
N LEU A 40 -2.95 -11.39 -5.83
CA LEU A 40 -1.97 -10.93 -4.85
C LEU A 40 -2.43 -9.62 -4.20
N LEU A 41 -2.97 -8.71 -4.98
CA LEU A 41 -3.50 -7.45 -4.46
C LEU A 41 -4.59 -7.71 -3.44
N TRP A 42 -5.58 -8.55 -3.78
CA TRP A 42 -6.69 -8.85 -2.87
C TRP A 42 -6.27 -9.67 -1.66
N ARG A 43 -5.22 -10.47 -1.78
CA ARG A 43 -4.67 -11.22 -0.63
C ARG A 43 -4.09 -10.27 0.41
N VAL A 44 -3.47 -9.18 -0.03
CA VAL A 44 -2.88 -8.18 0.87
C VAL A 44 -3.93 -7.20 1.37
N LEU A 45 -4.81 -6.72 0.50
CA LEU A 45 -5.73 -5.64 0.79
C LEU A 45 -7.09 -6.18 1.23
N THR A 46 -7.16 -6.64 2.48
CA THR A 46 -8.40 -7.11 3.07
C THR A 46 -9.20 -5.96 3.69
N ALA A 47 -10.48 -6.20 4.00
CA ALA A 47 -11.31 -5.19 4.66
C ALA A 47 -10.71 -4.74 5.99
N LYS A 48 -10.19 -5.66 6.78
CA LYS A 48 -9.54 -5.35 8.06
C LYS A 48 -8.30 -4.47 7.88
N ARG A 49 -7.52 -4.73 6.83
CA ARG A 49 -6.33 -3.93 6.52
C ARG A 49 -6.68 -2.57 5.98
N LEU A 50 -7.75 -2.45 5.20
CA LEU A 50 -8.26 -1.14 4.79
C LEU A 50 -8.66 -0.30 6.00
N ASP A 51 -9.34 -0.89 6.97
CA ASP A 51 -9.71 -0.19 8.19
C ASP A 51 -8.46 0.26 8.97
N LEU A 52 -7.44 -0.58 9.02
CA LEU A 52 -6.17 -0.22 9.66
C LEU A 52 -5.50 0.94 8.93
N LEU A 53 -5.47 0.93 7.61
CA LEU A 53 -4.92 2.04 6.84
C LEU A 53 -5.67 3.34 7.10
N LYS A 54 -6.99 3.29 7.24
CA LYS A 54 -7.77 4.48 7.62
C LYS A 54 -7.34 5.01 8.99
N ALA A 55 -7.11 4.11 9.94
CA ALA A 55 -6.68 4.51 11.28
C ALA A 55 -5.27 5.12 11.28
N LEU A 56 -4.41 4.70 10.36
CA LEU A 56 -3.03 5.20 10.26
C LEU A 56 -2.91 6.46 9.40
N SER A 57 -3.89 6.71 8.55
CA SER A 57 -3.87 7.85 7.64
C SER A 57 -3.83 9.16 8.41
N GLY A 58 -2.85 10.01 8.10
CA GLY A 58 -2.70 11.29 8.77
C GLY A 58 -2.19 11.24 10.21
N ALA A 59 -1.91 10.04 10.73
CA ALA A 59 -1.46 9.89 12.12
C ALA A 59 0.05 10.16 12.30
N GLY A 60 0.81 10.12 11.21
CA GLY A 60 2.26 10.15 11.29
C GLY A 60 2.80 8.82 11.83
N PRO A 61 4.09 8.77 12.19
CA PRO A 61 4.66 7.55 12.75
C PRO A 61 4.03 7.18 14.10
N VAL A 62 3.61 5.93 14.25
CA VAL A 62 3.00 5.42 15.49
C VAL A 62 3.54 4.03 15.79
N SER A 63 3.48 3.65 17.07
CA SER A 63 3.78 2.29 17.49
C SER A 63 2.66 1.34 17.06
N ILE A 64 2.93 0.04 17.02
CA ILE A 64 1.90 -0.96 16.74
C ILE A 64 0.80 -0.91 17.81
N ARG A 65 1.17 -0.66 19.07
CA ARG A 65 0.20 -0.53 20.16
C ARG A 65 -0.73 0.67 19.94
N GLU A 66 -0.19 1.81 19.51
CA GLU A 66 -1.00 2.98 19.18
C GLU A 66 -1.88 2.71 17.96
N ALA A 67 -1.36 2.01 16.95
CA ALA A 67 -2.15 1.62 15.78
C ALA A 67 -3.34 0.75 16.19
N ALA A 68 -3.13 -0.19 17.09
CA ALA A 68 -4.19 -1.06 17.61
C ALA A 68 -5.26 -0.24 18.35
N ARG A 69 -4.83 0.71 19.17
CA ARG A 69 -5.74 1.60 19.89
C ARG A 69 -6.60 2.41 18.91
N ARG A 70 -5.98 2.99 17.90
CA ARG A 70 -6.69 3.80 16.89
C ARG A 70 -7.68 2.96 16.08
N ALA A 71 -7.31 1.72 15.78
CA ALA A 71 -8.18 0.80 15.04
C ALA A 71 -9.25 0.14 15.93
N GLY A 72 -9.16 0.29 17.25
CA GLY A 72 -10.08 -0.33 18.18
C GLY A 72 -9.97 -1.84 18.19
N ARG A 73 -8.75 -2.40 18.02
CA ARG A 73 -8.52 -3.82 17.87
C ARG A 73 -7.38 -4.30 18.76
N ASP A 74 -7.35 -5.61 18.97
CA ASP A 74 -6.30 -6.25 19.78
C ASP A 74 -4.92 -6.08 19.15
N VAL A 75 -3.91 -5.78 19.98
CA VAL A 75 -2.52 -5.56 19.54
C VAL A 75 -1.98 -6.76 18.77
N LYS A 76 -2.27 -7.97 19.23
CA LYS A 76 -1.76 -9.19 18.61
C LYS A 76 -2.30 -9.36 17.19
N ALA A 77 -3.59 -9.09 17.01
CA ALA A 77 -4.24 -9.13 15.68
C ALA A 77 -3.66 -8.07 14.77
N VAL A 78 -3.50 -6.84 15.27
CA VAL A 78 -2.95 -5.73 14.50
C VAL A 78 -1.50 -5.98 14.13
N HIS A 79 -0.72 -6.61 15.00
CA HIS A 79 0.67 -6.96 14.70
C HIS A 79 0.77 -7.81 13.43
N GLY A 80 -0.08 -8.82 13.29
CA GLY A 80 -0.11 -9.65 12.07
C GLY A 80 -0.49 -8.85 10.83
N GLU A 81 -1.48 -7.96 10.94
CA GLU A 81 -1.90 -7.12 9.84
C GLU A 81 -0.79 -6.14 9.43
N VAL A 82 -0.12 -5.53 10.40
CA VAL A 82 1.00 -4.62 10.16
C VAL A 82 2.15 -5.36 9.46
N THR A 83 2.49 -6.56 9.91
CA THR A 83 3.55 -7.36 9.31
C THR A 83 3.26 -7.63 7.83
N ALA A 84 2.03 -8.00 7.50
CA ALA A 84 1.62 -8.25 6.13
C ALA A 84 1.72 -6.97 5.27
N LEU A 85 1.28 -5.85 5.79
CA LEU A 85 1.33 -4.57 5.07
C LEU A 85 2.77 -4.08 4.87
N LEU A 86 3.64 -4.27 5.85
CA LEU A 86 5.07 -3.95 5.72
C LEU A 86 5.73 -4.82 4.66
N SER A 87 5.44 -6.12 4.67
CA SER A 87 6.02 -7.05 3.69
C SER A 87 5.60 -6.72 2.26
N ALA A 88 4.39 -6.21 2.09
CA ALA A 88 3.89 -5.81 0.78
C ALA A 88 4.33 -4.41 0.35
N GLY A 89 4.98 -3.66 1.24
CA GLY A 89 5.43 -2.30 0.95
C GLY A 89 4.33 -1.24 1.01
N VAL A 90 3.18 -1.58 1.58
CA VAL A 90 2.05 -0.64 1.68
C VAL A 90 2.27 0.39 2.78
N ILE A 91 2.86 -0.02 3.88
CA ILE A 91 3.27 0.88 4.96
C ILE A 91 4.77 0.78 5.16
N ASP A 92 5.35 1.78 5.80
CA ASP A 92 6.79 1.84 6.03
C ASP A 92 7.12 1.76 7.51
N ARG A 93 8.30 1.25 7.82
CA ARG A 93 8.86 1.27 9.16
C ARG A 93 9.83 2.44 9.27
N THR A 94 9.70 3.22 10.31
CA THR A 94 10.63 4.33 10.58
C THR A 94 11.90 3.81 11.26
N ASP A 95 12.93 4.66 11.30
CA ASP A 95 14.23 4.30 11.89
C ASP A 95 14.11 3.96 13.37
N ASP A 96 13.14 4.55 14.07
CA ASP A 96 12.92 4.28 15.50
C ASP A 96 11.94 3.12 15.76
N GLY A 97 11.61 2.35 14.70
CA GLY A 97 10.78 1.15 14.84
C GLY A 97 9.28 1.38 14.83
N ARG A 98 8.84 2.61 14.59
CA ARG A 98 7.41 2.91 14.41
C ARG A 98 6.97 2.61 13.00
N ILE A 99 5.68 2.66 12.76
CA ILE A 99 5.10 2.44 11.42
C ILE A 99 4.40 3.70 10.95
N VAL A 100 4.34 3.88 9.64
CA VAL A 100 3.70 5.06 9.05
C VAL A 100 3.03 4.71 7.73
N PHE A 101 1.85 5.28 7.53
CA PHE A 101 1.17 5.29 6.24
C PHE A 101 1.01 6.76 5.84
N PRO A 102 1.94 7.30 5.02
CA PRO A 102 2.03 8.75 4.80
C PRO A 102 1.05 9.27 3.75
N TYR A 103 -0.09 8.61 3.57
CA TYR A 103 -1.08 9.00 2.57
C TYR A 103 -2.44 9.25 3.20
N GLN A 104 -3.24 10.09 2.56
CA GLN A 104 -4.61 10.38 2.97
C GLN A 104 -5.64 9.58 2.19
N ALA A 105 -5.25 9.00 1.05
CA ALA A 105 -6.16 8.23 0.21
C ALA A 105 -5.45 7.07 -0.44
N VAL A 106 -6.22 6.02 -0.70
CA VAL A 106 -5.79 4.84 -1.44
C VAL A 106 -6.64 4.72 -2.69
N ARG A 107 -6.01 4.66 -3.85
CA ARG A 107 -6.67 4.39 -5.11
C ARG A 107 -6.32 2.97 -5.52
N VAL A 108 -7.31 2.15 -5.78
CA VAL A 108 -7.10 0.79 -6.28
C VAL A 108 -7.51 0.76 -7.75
N GLU A 109 -6.62 0.29 -8.61
CA GLU A 109 -6.81 0.43 -10.04
C GLU A 109 -6.24 -0.79 -10.77
N PHE A 110 -7.09 -1.51 -11.47
CA PHE A 110 -6.67 -2.57 -12.38
C PHE A 110 -7.78 -2.86 -13.38
N VAL A 111 -7.39 -3.45 -14.49
CA VAL A 111 -8.34 -3.85 -15.54
C VAL A 111 -8.56 -5.36 -15.45
N LEU A 112 -9.82 -5.77 -15.30
CA LEU A 112 -10.20 -7.17 -15.39
C LEU A 112 -10.61 -7.46 -16.83
N ALA A 113 -9.72 -8.09 -17.57
CA ALA A 113 -10.00 -8.49 -18.94
C ALA A 113 -10.81 -9.78 -18.96
N VAL A 114 -11.99 -9.72 -19.56
CA VAL A 114 -12.85 -10.88 -19.71
C VAL A 114 -12.84 -11.24 -21.20
N ALA A 115 -12.22 -12.38 -21.52
CA ALA A 115 -12.06 -12.82 -22.91
C ALA A 115 -13.39 -13.22 -23.55
#